data_c43a94fe4707cf975184cca8a09dbc32
#
_entry.id   c43a94fe4707cf975184cca8a09dbc32
#
_cell.length_a   1.000
_cell.length_b   1.000
_cell.length_c   1.000
_cell.angle_alpha   90.00
_cell.angle_beta   90.00
_cell.angle_gamma   90.00
#
_symmetry.space_group_name_H-M   'P 1'
#
loop_
_entity.id
_entity.type
_entity.pdbx_description
1 polymer ?
#
loop_
_entity_poly.entity_id
_entity_poly.type
_entity_poly.pdbx_seq_one_letter_code
_entity_poly.pdbx_strand_id
1 'polypeptide(L)'
;MNNREIADIFEHIADLLEIKGEIIYKTLAYRRAAESIRLQTSEVSGLSQKELKEIPAVGQAIAEKIEELHSTGKLKFLQELEKEVPPTLVDLLKVPDLGPKKAALFWKQLNITTLDELEQAAHSNRLSGLPGMGEKSQAQILAGIERLRQQKRRLSIHKALPIAEKWLEKIKAIPHLHKVEITGSLRRWKTSIGDLDFVGASKKPAEVMKSFLALEGIHEVLSQGDAKTSVVTEDGLNLQLWLQPPERFGSLLQFVTGSKEHNVRLREYAIKQGLSLSERGFLDKDLKEILCPREEDVYKTLGFQFIPPEMREDRGEISAAIEKRLPDLLSLEDMRADLHIHTDWTDARASMEEMVQAAIQQGLKLLAITDHSHTTTRVNGLNAKRWQDQAVAVQSLREKFGKSITILHGLEAEIQADGSLDTSDEILAQMDIVLISLHEDYGQPREVITQRLLKAMRHPQVDILAHPGGRELPRTEGIDLDWEQVYAAAKENQVAMEIDSNPVHFDLDEMHARQAVERGVLLSIDTDAHATHKLDHLKFGVAIARRAWVEKNSVLNTWPTEKILDWLKNRK
;
A
#
# COMPACT_ATOMS: atom_id res chain seq x y z
N MET A 1 17.23 -0.40 11.34
CA MET A 1 15.86 -0.64 11.89
C MET A 1 15.23 0.69 12.20
N ASN A 2 14.00 0.92 11.77
CA ASN A 2 13.25 2.13 12.06
C ASN A 2 12.56 2.05 13.45
N ASN A 3 12.04 3.18 13.93
CA ASN A 3 11.40 3.26 15.26
C ASN A 3 10.22 2.30 15.42
N ARG A 4 9.47 2.06 14.33
CA ARG A 4 8.33 1.15 14.35
C ARG A 4 8.77 -0.30 14.53
N GLU A 5 9.79 -0.74 13.81
CA GLU A 5 10.34 -2.09 13.94
C GLU A 5 10.87 -2.36 15.35
N ILE A 6 11.58 -1.40 15.93
CA ILE A 6 12.08 -1.51 17.32
C ILE A 6 10.92 -1.55 18.32
N ALA A 7 9.91 -0.71 18.15
CA ALA A 7 8.71 -0.71 18.99
C ALA A 7 7.93 -2.03 18.88
N ASP A 8 7.76 -2.58 17.69
CA ASP A 8 7.07 -3.86 17.46
C ASP A 8 7.82 -5.02 18.12
N ILE A 9 9.16 -5.03 18.10
CA ILE A 9 9.99 -6.00 18.85
C ILE A 9 9.74 -5.88 20.36
N PHE A 10 9.66 -4.68 20.91
CA PHE A 10 9.43 -4.49 22.35
C PHE A 10 8.00 -4.84 22.75
N GLU A 11 7.00 -4.59 21.91
CA GLU A 11 5.64 -5.10 22.14
C GLU A 11 5.61 -6.63 22.13
N HIS A 12 6.27 -7.26 21.15
CA HIS A 12 6.38 -8.72 21.09
C HIS A 12 7.03 -9.31 22.35
N ILE A 13 8.10 -8.70 22.85
CA ILE A 13 8.73 -9.08 24.13
C ILE A 13 7.72 -8.95 25.28
N ALA A 14 6.96 -7.86 25.33
CA ALA A 14 5.97 -7.64 26.38
C ALA A 14 4.90 -8.73 26.37
N ASP A 15 4.39 -9.11 25.19
CA ASP A 15 3.39 -10.14 25.03
C ASP A 15 3.92 -11.52 25.48
N LEU A 16 5.13 -11.88 25.06
CA LEU A 16 5.76 -13.14 25.49
C LEU A 16 6.01 -13.18 27.01
N LEU A 17 6.45 -12.08 27.61
CA LEU A 17 6.65 -11.98 29.07
C LEU A 17 5.33 -12.12 29.82
N GLU A 18 4.24 -11.56 29.31
CA GLU A 18 2.92 -11.64 29.91
C GLU A 18 2.35 -13.09 29.82
N ILE A 19 2.53 -13.75 28.66
CA ILE A 19 2.18 -15.17 28.49
C ILE A 19 3.00 -16.07 29.42
N LYS A 20 4.31 -15.77 29.58
CA LYS A 20 5.17 -16.48 30.50
C LYS A 20 4.71 -16.38 31.95
N GLY A 21 4.05 -15.26 32.30
CA GLY A 21 3.59 -14.94 33.66
C GLY A 21 4.62 -14.15 34.47
N GLU A 22 5.47 -13.36 33.79
CA GLU A 22 6.40 -12.43 34.43
C GLU A 22 5.66 -11.33 35.18
N ILE A 23 6.40 -10.65 36.09
CA ILE A 23 5.83 -9.56 36.87
C ILE A 23 5.35 -8.41 35.99
N ILE A 24 4.17 -7.90 36.27
CA ILE A 24 3.47 -6.91 35.44
C ILE A 24 4.29 -5.64 35.17
N TYR A 25 5.13 -5.21 36.11
CA TYR A 25 5.99 -4.04 35.93
C TYR A 25 7.01 -4.20 34.81
N LYS A 26 7.53 -5.40 34.60
CA LYS A 26 8.48 -5.70 33.53
C LYS A 26 7.79 -5.64 32.15
N THR A 27 6.61 -6.23 32.04
CA THR A 27 5.78 -6.17 30.82
C THR A 27 5.39 -4.73 30.48
N LEU A 28 4.91 -3.97 31.48
CA LEU A 28 4.54 -2.56 31.29
C LEU A 28 5.74 -1.68 30.89
N ALA A 29 6.94 -1.97 31.37
CA ALA A 29 8.14 -1.22 30.99
C ALA A 29 8.42 -1.35 29.48
N TYR A 30 8.33 -2.57 28.91
CA TYR A 30 8.50 -2.78 27.48
C TYR A 30 7.38 -2.14 26.65
N ARG A 31 6.11 -2.23 27.08
CA ARG A 31 4.97 -1.60 26.37
C ARG A 31 5.12 -0.07 26.33
N ARG A 32 5.45 0.55 27.47
CA ARG A 32 5.66 2.01 27.55
C ARG A 32 6.86 2.47 26.73
N ALA A 33 7.93 1.69 26.73
CA ALA A 33 9.09 1.99 25.90
C ALA A 33 8.74 1.89 24.40
N ALA A 34 8.02 0.84 23.99
CA ALA A 34 7.54 0.69 22.62
C ALA A 34 6.67 1.88 22.18
N GLU A 35 5.73 2.31 23.03
CA GLU A 35 4.89 3.46 22.77
C GLU A 35 5.72 4.75 22.63
N SER A 36 6.64 4.99 23.57
CA SER A 36 7.51 6.18 23.55
C SER A 36 8.44 6.21 22.35
N ILE A 37 9.00 5.06 21.93
CA ILE A 37 9.86 4.94 20.75
C ILE A 37 9.05 5.21 19.48
N ARG A 38 7.84 4.67 19.39
CA ARG A 38 6.96 4.87 18.22
C ARG A 38 6.58 6.34 18.02
N LEU A 39 6.60 7.14 19.10
CA LEU A 39 6.29 8.57 19.08
C LEU A 39 7.51 9.47 18.77
N GLN A 40 8.74 8.92 18.71
CA GLN A 40 9.91 9.74 18.37
C GLN A 40 9.88 10.17 16.90
N THR A 41 10.29 11.42 16.69
CA THR A 41 10.38 12.03 15.35
C THR A 41 11.70 11.73 14.63
N SER A 42 12.75 11.41 15.41
CA SER A 42 14.07 11.00 14.92
C SER A 42 14.26 9.50 15.12
N GLU A 43 15.06 8.86 14.27
CA GLU A 43 15.38 7.44 14.39
C GLU A 43 16.17 7.19 15.68
N VAL A 44 15.60 6.38 16.57
CA VAL A 44 16.23 6.06 17.87
C VAL A 44 17.48 5.19 17.72
N SER A 45 17.58 4.43 16.62
CA SER A 45 18.71 3.55 16.33
C SER A 45 20.06 4.28 16.17
N GLY A 46 20.03 5.58 15.88
CA GLY A 46 21.24 6.43 15.74
C GLY A 46 21.59 7.25 16.97
N LEU A 47 20.78 7.19 18.04
CA LEU A 47 20.99 7.98 19.24
C LEU A 47 22.01 7.35 20.19
N SER A 48 22.77 8.18 20.89
CA SER A 48 23.64 7.73 21.96
C SER A 48 22.85 7.21 23.17
N GLN A 49 23.46 6.37 24.01
CA GLN A 49 22.82 5.88 25.23
C GLN A 49 22.28 7.00 26.14
N LYS A 50 22.92 8.16 26.14
CA LYS A 50 22.48 9.31 26.93
C LYS A 50 21.18 9.86 26.36
N GLU A 51 21.11 10.08 25.07
CA GLU A 51 19.93 10.58 24.38
C GLU A 51 18.76 9.56 24.44
N LEU A 52 19.04 8.26 24.30
CA LEU A 52 18.03 7.22 24.47
C LEU A 52 17.35 7.26 25.83
N LYS A 53 18.11 7.57 26.92
CA LYS A 53 17.56 7.68 28.29
C LYS A 53 16.72 8.93 28.52
N GLU A 54 16.79 9.92 27.65
CA GLU A 54 15.93 11.10 27.69
C GLU A 54 14.52 10.79 27.14
N ILE A 55 14.38 9.67 26.43
CA ILE A 55 13.07 9.21 25.93
C ILE A 55 12.26 8.67 27.12
N PRO A 56 11.01 9.10 27.32
CA PRO A 56 10.16 8.60 28.40
C PRO A 56 10.07 7.06 28.39
N ALA A 57 10.16 6.44 29.55
CA ALA A 57 10.15 4.99 29.77
C ALA A 57 11.33 4.19 29.15
N VAL A 58 12.33 4.84 28.54
CA VAL A 58 13.56 4.20 28.08
C VAL A 58 14.62 4.30 29.16
N GLY A 59 14.70 3.26 30.02
CA GLY A 59 15.75 3.11 31.01
C GLY A 59 17.00 2.45 30.43
N GLN A 60 18.04 2.29 31.28
CA GLN A 60 19.34 1.71 30.92
C GLN A 60 19.18 0.39 30.14
N ALA A 61 18.39 -0.58 30.67
CA ALA A 61 18.23 -1.91 30.05
C ALA A 61 17.51 -1.89 28.69
N ILE A 62 16.65 -0.90 28.44
CA ILE A 62 15.98 -0.71 27.15
C ILE A 62 16.94 -0.03 26.17
N ALA A 63 17.68 0.99 26.60
CA ALA A 63 18.68 1.67 25.78
C ALA A 63 19.76 0.70 25.26
N GLU A 64 20.28 -0.18 26.13
CA GLU A 64 21.24 -1.23 25.75
C GLU A 64 20.67 -2.19 24.69
N LYS A 65 19.38 -2.51 24.76
CA LYS A 65 18.73 -3.36 23.78
C LYS A 65 18.50 -2.67 22.44
N ILE A 66 18.22 -1.36 22.44
CA ILE A 66 18.15 -0.57 21.20
C ILE A 66 19.51 -0.55 20.51
N GLU A 67 20.59 -0.37 21.27
CA GLU A 67 21.95 -0.37 20.74
C GLU A 67 22.36 -1.76 20.20
N GLU A 68 21.98 -2.85 20.91
CA GLU A 68 22.17 -4.22 20.43
C GLU A 68 21.44 -4.47 19.11
N LEU A 69 20.17 -4.05 19.02
CA LEU A 69 19.38 -4.16 17.77
C LEU A 69 19.99 -3.36 16.63
N HIS A 70 20.47 -2.15 16.91
CA HIS A 70 21.13 -1.31 15.90
C HIS A 70 22.42 -1.94 15.38
N SER A 71 23.26 -2.48 16.28
CA SER A 71 24.57 -3.01 15.92
C SER A 71 24.52 -4.41 15.29
N THR A 72 23.56 -5.24 15.68
CA THR A 72 23.54 -6.67 15.31
C THR A 72 22.31 -7.08 14.49
N GLY A 73 21.30 -6.23 14.40
CA GLY A 73 19.98 -6.55 13.82
C GLY A 73 19.19 -7.61 14.60
N LYS A 74 19.68 -8.05 15.76
CA LYS A 74 19.09 -9.13 16.57
C LYS A 74 19.16 -8.77 18.05
N LEU A 75 18.26 -9.36 18.84
CA LEU A 75 18.25 -9.17 20.30
C LEU A 75 18.37 -10.55 20.99
N LYS A 76 19.50 -10.75 21.66
CA LYS A 76 19.77 -12.01 22.38
C LYS A 76 18.70 -12.34 23.40
N PHE A 77 18.23 -11.32 24.13
CA PHE A 77 17.16 -11.47 25.10
C PHE A 77 15.87 -12.03 24.47
N LEU A 78 15.47 -11.54 23.28
CA LEU A 78 14.30 -12.04 22.58
C LEU A 78 14.52 -13.49 22.11
N GLN A 79 15.68 -13.81 21.55
CA GLN A 79 15.98 -15.17 21.12
C GLN A 79 15.98 -16.19 22.27
N GLU A 80 16.39 -15.77 23.48
CA GLU A 80 16.31 -16.62 24.66
C GLU A 80 14.86 -16.79 25.13
N LEU A 81 14.07 -15.70 25.12
CA LEU A 81 12.67 -15.71 25.51
C LEU A 81 11.82 -16.57 24.56
N GLU A 82 12.08 -16.54 23.25
CA GLU A 82 11.39 -17.37 22.24
C GLU A 82 11.70 -18.87 22.37
N LYS A 83 12.84 -19.24 22.98
CA LYS A 83 13.12 -20.65 23.33
C LYS A 83 12.28 -21.13 24.52
N GLU A 84 11.96 -20.22 25.43
CA GLU A 84 11.17 -20.55 26.63
C GLU A 84 9.66 -20.47 26.38
N VAL A 85 9.22 -19.55 25.53
CA VAL A 85 7.82 -19.30 25.19
C VAL A 85 7.67 -19.31 23.67
N PRO A 86 6.89 -20.24 23.09
CA PRO A 86 6.68 -20.30 21.66
C PRO A 86 6.17 -18.96 21.10
N PRO A 87 6.86 -18.35 20.13
CA PRO A 87 6.48 -17.03 19.60
C PRO A 87 5.10 -17.02 18.93
N THR A 88 4.64 -18.16 18.42
CA THR A 88 3.31 -18.35 17.82
C THR A 88 2.16 -18.10 18.79
N LEU A 89 2.41 -18.18 20.11
CA LEU A 89 1.39 -17.88 21.13
C LEU A 89 0.89 -16.44 21.09
N VAL A 90 1.69 -15.51 20.60
CA VAL A 90 1.28 -14.11 20.42
C VAL A 90 0.15 -13.99 19.39
N ASP A 91 0.09 -14.90 18.40
CA ASP A 91 -1.02 -14.93 17.44
C ASP A 91 -2.36 -15.28 18.10
N LEU A 92 -2.35 -16.05 19.20
CA LEU A 92 -3.57 -16.37 19.94
C LEU A 92 -4.17 -15.11 20.60
N LEU A 93 -3.35 -14.13 20.96
CA LEU A 93 -3.82 -12.87 21.57
C LEU A 93 -4.63 -12.00 20.61
N LYS A 94 -4.55 -12.29 19.31
CA LYS A 94 -5.34 -11.60 18.27
C LYS A 94 -6.81 -12.08 18.26
N VAL A 95 -7.11 -13.21 18.90
CA VAL A 95 -8.49 -13.71 19.06
C VAL A 95 -9.22 -12.82 20.08
N PRO A 96 -10.37 -12.22 19.76
CA PRO A 96 -11.15 -11.45 20.71
C PRO A 96 -11.41 -12.21 22.00
N ASP A 97 -11.33 -11.52 23.14
CA ASP A 97 -11.50 -12.06 24.48
C ASP A 97 -10.49 -13.14 24.93
N LEU A 98 -9.43 -13.37 24.14
CA LEU A 98 -8.34 -14.27 24.46
C LEU A 98 -7.11 -13.46 24.90
N GLY A 99 -7.02 -13.17 26.18
CA GLY A 99 -5.86 -12.49 26.75
C GLY A 99 -4.71 -13.45 27.11
N PRO A 100 -3.54 -12.91 27.51
CA PRO A 100 -2.33 -13.67 27.81
C PRO A 100 -2.51 -14.81 28.82
N LYS A 101 -3.37 -14.61 29.83
CA LYS A 101 -3.68 -15.65 30.84
C LYS A 101 -4.35 -16.88 30.21
N LYS A 102 -5.29 -16.67 29.27
CA LYS A 102 -5.95 -17.78 28.56
C LYS A 102 -4.98 -18.45 27.59
N ALA A 103 -4.17 -17.67 26.87
CA ALA A 103 -3.14 -18.23 25.99
C ALA A 103 -2.16 -19.11 26.77
N ALA A 104 -1.68 -18.64 27.92
CA ALA A 104 -0.82 -19.41 28.81
C ALA A 104 -1.50 -20.69 29.34
N LEU A 105 -2.80 -20.62 29.66
CA LEU A 105 -3.59 -21.77 30.11
C LEU A 105 -3.67 -22.83 29.01
N PHE A 106 -4.00 -22.44 27.78
CA PHE A 106 -4.11 -23.34 26.64
C PHE A 106 -2.77 -23.99 26.31
N TRP A 107 -1.71 -23.22 26.31
CA TRP A 107 -0.36 -23.73 26.10
C TRP A 107 0.05 -24.74 27.17
N LYS A 108 -0.04 -24.37 28.46
CA LYS A 108 0.47 -25.20 29.57
C LYS A 108 -0.36 -26.45 29.81
N GLN A 109 -1.67 -26.42 29.55
CA GLN A 109 -2.56 -27.55 29.85
C GLN A 109 -2.89 -28.43 28.64
N LEU A 110 -2.93 -27.86 27.44
CA LEU A 110 -3.33 -28.59 26.24
C LEU A 110 -2.25 -28.61 25.16
N ASN A 111 -1.08 -28.00 25.43
CA ASN A 111 0.03 -27.82 24.49
C ASN A 111 -0.39 -27.15 23.18
N ILE A 112 -1.33 -26.20 23.26
CA ILE A 112 -1.81 -25.40 22.12
C ILE A 112 -0.86 -24.22 21.95
N THR A 113 -0.25 -24.10 20.77
CA THR A 113 0.72 -23.05 20.44
C THR A 113 0.33 -22.26 19.20
N THR A 114 -0.64 -22.74 18.40
CA THR A 114 -1.07 -22.12 17.14
C THR A 114 -2.59 -21.92 17.10
N LEU A 115 -3.06 -21.03 16.20
CA LEU A 115 -4.49 -20.80 15.97
C LEU A 115 -5.19 -22.05 15.45
N ASP A 116 -4.54 -22.86 14.62
CA ASP A 116 -5.12 -24.08 14.07
C ASP A 116 -5.30 -25.16 15.16
N GLU A 117 -4.32 -25.31 16.07
CA GLU A 117 -4.44 -26.20 17.23
C GLU A 117 -5.56 -25.73 18.18
N LEU A 118 -5.70 -24.41 18.38
CA LEU A 118 -6.76 -23.82 19.20
C LEU A 118 -8.14 -24.11 18.60
N GLU A 119 -8.28 -23.95 17.29
CA GLU A 119 -9.52 -24.25 16.57
C GLU A 119 -9.89 -25.72 16.66
N GLN A 120 -8.94 -26.63 16.41
CA GLN A 120 -9.17 -28.08 16.55
C GLN A 120 -9.56 -28.45 17.99
N ALA A 121 -8.92 -27.87 19.00
CA ALA A 121 -9.27 -28.10 20.40
C ALA A 121 -10.67 -27.58 20.74
N ALA A 122 -11.07 -26.45 20.16
CA ALA A 122 -12.41 -25.90 20.30
C ALA A 122 -13.46 -26.78 19.62
N HIS A 123 -13.26 -27.22 18.38
CA HIS A 123 -14.16 -28.11 17.67
C HIS A 123 -14.32 -29.49 18.37
N SER A 124 -13.26 -29.97 19.02
CA SER A 124 -13.27 -31.24 19.76
C SER A 124 -13.70 -31.11 21.23
N ASN A 125 -14.26 -29.98 21.64
CA ASN A 125 -14.69 -29.66 23.01
C ASN A 125 -13.60 -29.80 24.10
N ARG A 126 -12.33 -29.80 23.75
CA ARG A 126 -11.21 -29.90 24.69
C ARG A 126 -11.03 -28.67 25.56
N LEU A 127 -11.53 -27.50 25.15
CA LEU A 127 -11.43 -26.27 25.92
C LEU A 127 -12.42 -26.21 27.06
N SER A 128 -13.61 -26.86 26.95
CA SER A 128 -14.68 -26.79 27.94
C SER A 128 -14.31 -27.40 29.32
N GLY A 129 -13.28 -28.25 29.36
CA GLY A 129 -12.74 -28.82 30.60
C GLY A 129 -11.80 -27.89 31.38
N LEU A 130 -11.46 -26.74 30.86
CA LEU A 130 -10.51 -25.80 31.48
C LEU A 130 -11.22 -24.82 32.43
N PRO A 131 -10.54 -24.35 33.49
CA PRO A 131 -11.10 -23.37 34.41
C PRO A 131 -11.54 -22.08 33.69
N GLY A 132 -12.78 -21.66 33.90
CA GLY A 132 -13.35 -20.46 33.30
C GLY A 132 -13.71 -20.58 31.81
N MET A 133 -13.73 -21.82 31.26
CA MET A 133 -14.08 -22.11 29.87
C MET A 133 -15.37 -22.94 29.82
N GLY A 134 -16.47 -22.34 29.41
CA GLY A 134 -17.74 -23.03 29.13
C GLY A 134 -18.02 -23.06 27.63
N GLU A 135 -19.10 -23.73 27.22
CA GLU A 135 -19.52 -23.83 25.81
C GLU A 135 -19.64 -22.47 25.12
N LYS A 136 -20.15 -21.46 25.84
CA LYS A 136 -20.27 -20.10 25.34
C LYS A 136 -18.89 -19.49 25.02
N SER A 137 -17.90 -19.66 25.88
CA SER A 137 -16.53 -19.15 25.67
C SER A 137 -15.85 -19.85 24.50
N GLN A 138 -16.09 -21.15 24.34
CA GLN A 138 -15.58 -21.93 23.23
C GLN A 138 -16.19 -21.48 21.88
N ALA A 139 -17.50 -21.25 21.83
CA ALA A 139 -18.18 -20.73 20.65
C ALA A 139 -17.65 -19.32 20.28
N GLN A 140 -17.37 -18.47 21.28
CA GLN A 140 -16.76 -17.15 21.07
C GLN A 140 -15.34 -17.24 20.49
N ILE A 141 -14.53 -18.20 20.97
CA ILE A 141 -13.18 -18.43 20.43
C ILE A 141 -13.25 -18.87 18.96
N LEU A 142 -14.12 -19.82 18.61
CA LEU A 142 -14.33 -20.26 17.23
C LEU A 142 -14.76 -19.10 16.33
N ALA A 143 -15.75 -18.31 16.75
CA ALA A 143 -16.18 -17.12 16.04
C ALA A 143 -15.03 -16.08 15.92
N GLY A 144 -14.22 -15.95 16.97
CA GLY A 144 -13.05 -15.06 16.97
C GLY A 144 -11.95 -15.50 15.99
N ILE A 145 -11.66 -16.81 15.93
CA ILE A 145 -10.69 -17.37 14.97
C ILE A 145 -11.18 -17.18 13.54
N GLU A 146 -12.45 -17.46 13.29
CA GLU A 146 -13.05 -17.25 11.97
C GLU A 146 -12.98 -15.77 11.56
N ARG A 147 -13.29 -14.83 12.46
CA ARG A 147 -13.12 -13.39 12.24
C ARG A 147 -11.69 -13.02 11.92
N LEU A 148 -10.70 -13.57 12.64
CA LEU A 148 -9.28 -13.32 12.36
C LEU A 148 -8.86 -13.83 10.99
N ARG A 149 -9.36 -14.99 10.58
CA ARG A 149 -9.10 -15.52 9.23
C ARG A 149 -9.73 -14.64 8.16
N GLN A 150 -10.92 -14.12 8.40
CA GLN A 150 -11.58 -13.15 7.53
C GLN A 150 -10.85 -11.80 7.52
N GLN A 151 -10.36 -11.32 8.67
CA GLN A 151 -9.54 -10.09 8.75
C GLN A 151 -8.17 -10.23 8.07
N LYS A 152 -7.57 -11.41 8.05
CA LYS A 152 -6.34 -11.69 7.27
C LYS A 152 -6.56 -11.65 5.75
N ARG A 153 -7.80 -11.64 5.27
CA ARG A 153 -8.14 -11.46 3.85
C ARG A 153 -8.16 -9.97 3.49
N ARG A 154 -6.98 -9.34 3.53
CA ARG A 154 -6.85 -8.04 2.87
C ARG A 154 -7.06 -8.23 1.37
N LEU A 155 -7.90 -7.39 0.78
CA LEU A 155 -8.11 -7.36 -0.66
C LEU A 155 -7.17 -6.35 -1.31
N SER A 156 -6.69 -6.68 -2.49
CA SER A 156 -6.09 -5.66 -3.36
C SER A 156 -7.15 -4.59 -3.69
N ILE A 157 -6.72 -3.35 -3.81
CA ILE A 157 -7.62 -2.21 -4.07
C ILE A 157 -8.48 -2.42 -5.33
N HIS A 158 -7.95 -3.07 -6.38
CA HIS A 158 -8.70 -3.33 -7.62
C HIS A 158 -9.93 -4.22 -7.39
N LYS A 159 -9.92 -5.07 -6.35
CA LYS A 159 -11.07 -5.89 -5.93
C LYS A 159 -11.97 -5.16 -4.95
N ALA A 160 -11.36 -4.41 -4.01
CA ALA A 160 -12.10 -3.72 -2.96
C ALA A 160 -12.88 -2.49 -3.49
N LEU A 161 -12.32 -1.75 -4.44
CA LEU A 161 -12.93 -0.53 -4.97
C LEU A 161 -14.31 -0.76 -5.62
N PRO A 162 -14.49 -1.72 -6.55
CA PRO A 162 -15.82 -1.98 -7.12
C PRO A 162 -16.84 -2.45 -6.09
N ILE A 163 -16.42 -3.18 -5.06
CA ILE A 163 -17.30 -3.60 -3.96
C ILE A 163 -17.73 -2.38 -3.14
N ALA A 164 -16.79 -1.51 -2.80
CA ALA A 164 -17.09 -0.28 -2.06
C ALA A 164 -18.00 0.67 -2.84
N GLU A 165 -17.82 0.79 -4.15
CA GLU A 165 -18.69 1.59 -5.03
C GLU A 165 -20.13 1.06 -5.03
N LYS A 166 -20.32 -0.27 -5.11
CA LYS A 166 -21.66 -0.89 -4.99
C LYS A 166 -22.31 -0.60 -3.64
N TRP A 167 -21.55 -0.69 -2.55
CA TRP A 167 -22.04 -0.36 -1.22
C TRP A 167 -22.33 1.14 -1.08
N LEU A 168 -21.51 2.01 -1.67
CA LEU A 168 -21.74 3.44 -1.69
C LEU A 168 -23.10 3.78 -2.31
N GLU A 169 -23.45 3.15 -3.44
CA GLU A 169 -24.75 3.38 -4.10
C GLU A 169 -25.92 2.88 -3.23
N LYS A 170 -25.80 1.72 -2.57
CA LYS A 170 -26.81 1.23 -1.64
C LYS A 170 -26.99 2.18 -0.45
N ILE A 171 -25.90 2.68 0.11
CA ILE A 171 -25.91 3.58 1.26
C ILE A 171 -26.46 4.96 0.87
N LYS A 172 -26.10 5.50 -0.29
CA LYS A 172 -26.65 6.77 -0.82
C LYS A 172 -28.17 6.79 -0.91
N ALA A 173 -28.79 5.64 -1.17
CA ALA A 173 -30.24 5.51 -1.30
C ALA A 173 -30.98 5.54 0.05
N ILE A 174 -30.28 5.53 1.19
CA ILE A 174 -30.90 5.53 2.52
C ILE A 174 -31.58 6.89 2.79
N PRO A 175 -32.88 6.90 3.21
CA PRO A 175 -33.58 8.12 3.57
C PRO A 175 -32.87 8.89 4.70
N HIS A 176 -32.97 10.22 4.68
CA HIS A 176 -32.36 11.14 5.66
C HIS A 176 -30.82 11.17 5.69
N LEU A 177 -30.15 10.49 4.77
CA LEU A 177 -28.72 10.62 4.54
C LEU A 177 -28.49 11.74 3.52
N HIS A 178 -27.79 12.82 3.91
CA HIS A 178 -27.58 14.00 3.05
C HIS A 178 -26.31 13.89 2.21
N LYS A 179 -25.30 13.22 2.74
CA LYS A 179 -24.01 13.01 2.11
C LYS A 179 -23.40 11.71 2.61
N VAL A 180 -22.69 10.98 1.75
CA VAL A 180 -21.88 9.82 2.13
C VAL A 180 -20.64 9.74 1.24
N GLU A 181 -19.52 9.36 1.85
CA GLU A 181 -18.21 9.23 1.18
C GLU A 181 -17.52 7.94 1.61
N ILE A 182 -16.78 7.34 0.69
CA ILE A 182 -15.80 6.28 1.01
C ILE A 182 -14.64 6.92 1.76
N THR A 183 -14.12 6.21 2.76
CA THR A 183 -13.04 6.71 3.63
C THR A 183 -11.98 5.64 3.92
N GLY A 184 -11.25 5.78 5.03
CA GLY A 184 -10.26 4.81 5.47
C GLY A 184 -9.11 4.61 4.49
N SER A 185 -8.57 3.42 4.47
CA SER A 185 -7.45 3.05 3.61
C SER A 185 -7.78 3.12 2.12
N LEU A 186 -9.04 2.88 1.76
CA LEU A 186 -9.51 2.93 0.38
C LEU A 186 -9.45 4.36 -0.19
N ARG A 187 -9.90 5.37 0.59
CA ARG A 187 -9.81 6.78 0.19
C ARG A 187 -8.35 7.26 0.09
N ARG A 188 -7.46 6.69 0.89
CA ARG A 188 -6.02 6.94 0.80
C ARG A 188 -5.34 6.14 -0.30
N TRP A 189 -6.08 5.41 -1.11
CA TRP A 189 -5.58 4.60 -2.22
C TRP A 189 -4.47 3.61 -1.81
N LYS A 190 -4.60 2.97 -0.64
CA LYS A 190 -3.68 1.88 -0.29
C LYS A 190 -3.87 0.71 -1.23
N THR A 191 -2.79 0.08 -1.65
CA THR A 191 -2.82 -1.09 -2.54
C THR A 191 -3.53 -2.29 -1.94
N SER A 192 -3.64 -2.33 -0.60
CA SER A 192 -4.24 -3.41 0.18
C SER A 192 -5.25 -2.87 1.19
N ILE A 193 -6.49 -3.36 1.16
CA ILE A 193 -7.65 -2.91 1.91
C ILE A 193 -8.10 -3.99 2.89
N GLY A 194 -8.29 -3.64 4.18
CA GLY A 194 -8.75 -4.55 5.23
C GLY A 194 -10.24 -4.46 5.50
N ASP A 195 -10.78 -3.27 5.43
CA ASP A 195 -12.17 -2.93 5.74
C ASP A 195 -12.68 -1.84 4.81
N LEU A 196 -13.99 -1.71 4.72
CA LEU A 196 -14.69 -0.68 3.94
C LEU A 196 -15.27 0.35 4.91
N ASP A 197 -14.70 1.54 4.94
CA ASP A 197 -15.15 2.63 5.79
C ASP A 197 -15.97 3.65 5.00
N PHE A 198 -17.14 4.00 5.54
CA PHE A 198 -18.01 5.04 5.01
C PHE A 198 -18.30 6.07 6.09
N VAL A 199 -18.38 7.33 5.70
CA VAL A 199 -18.87 8.41 6.55
C VAL A 199 -20.07 9.07 5.91
N GLY A 200 -21.08 9.39 6.71
CA GLY A 200 -22.28 10.05 6.24
C GLY A 200 -22.71 11.22 7.12
N ALA A 201 -23.48 12.13 6.52
CA ALA A 201 -24.08 13.27 7.19
C ALA A 201 -25.58 13.05 7.37
N SER A 202 -26.06 13.08 8.63
CA SER A 202 -27.51 12.99 8.91
C SER A 202 -27.88 13.73 10.20
N LYS A 203 -29.07 14.37 10.19
CA LYS A 203 -29.70 14.89 11.41
C LYS A 203 -30.57 13.84 12.12
N LYS A 204 -30.74 12.67 11.52
CA LYS A 204 -31.52 11.54 12.03
C LYS A 204 -30.71 10.24 12.01
N PRO A 205 -29.58 10.16 12.73
CA PRO A 205 -28.65 9.04 12.62
C PRO A 205 -29.29 7.68 12.99
N ALA A 206 -30.16 7.63 14.00
CA ALA A 206 -30.83 6.39 14.39
C ALA A 206 -31.72 5.81 13.26
N GLU A 207 -32.46 6.68 12.52
CA GLU A 207 -33.27 6.24 11.37
C GLU A 207 -32.39 5.71 10.22
N VAL A 208 -31.28 6.42 9.93
CA VAL A 208 -30.31 6.02 8.92
C VAL A 208 -29.65 4.67 9.28
N MET A 209 -29.20 4.50 10.54
CA MET A 209 -28.58 3.23 10.97
C MET A 209 -29.56 2.06 10.94
N LYS A 210 -30.82 2.30 11.30
CA LYS A 210 -31.87 1.28 11.16
C LYS A 210 -32.06 0.84 9.71
N SER A 211 -32.08 1.80 8.77
CA SER A 211 -32.20 1.51 7.34
C SER A 211 -30.95 0.86 6.78
N PHE A 212 -29.76 1.27 7.26
CA PHE A 212 -28.48 0.64 6.90
C PHE A 212 -28.46 -0.85 7.26
N LEU A 213 -28.86 -1.19 8.48
CA LEU A 213 -28.92 -2.58 8.94
C LEU A 213 -29.95 -3.44 8.19
N ALA A 214 -30.90 -2.84 7.50
CA ALA A 214 -31.88 -3.52 6.67
C ALA A 214 -31.42 -3.72 5.21
N LEU A 215 -30.23 -3.27 4.83
CA LEU A 215 -29.70 -3.46 3.49
C LEU A 215 -29.39 -4.93 3.20
N GLU A 216 -29.72 -5.37 2.01
CA GLU A 216 -29.35 -6.71 1.51
C GLU A 216 -27.83 -6.82 1.33
N GLY A 217 -27.28 -7.95 1.72
CA GLY A 217 -25.85 -8.27 1.65
C GLY A 217 -25.11 -8.10 2.99
N ILE A 218 -25.81 -7.79 4.09
CA ILE A 218 -25.27 -7.83 5.45
C ILE A 218 -25.43 -9.25 6.00
N HIS A 219 -24.31 -9.87 6.36
CA HIS A 219 -24.26 -11.20 6.94
C HIS A 219 -24.34 -11.19 8.47
N GLU A 220 -23.58 -10.31 9.12
CA GLU A 220 -23.46 -10.24 10.58
C GLU A 220 -23.35 -8.78 11.06
N VAL A 221 -23.97 -8.45 12.19
CA VAL A 221 -23.81 -7.16 12.86
C VAL A 221 -22.77 -7.30 13.97
N LEU A 222 -21.61 -6.64 13.82
CA LEU A 222 -20.52 -6.68 14.80
C LEU A 222 -20.74 -5.70 15.95
N SER A 223 -21.21 -4.49 15.63
CA SER A 223 -21.55 -3.47 16.60
C SER A 223 -22.62 -2.55 16.04
N GLN A 224 -23.51 -2.06 16.91
CA GLN A 224 -24.59 -1.16 16.55
C GLN A 224 -24.61 0.05 17.47
N GLY A 225 -24.68 1.25 16.88
CA GLY A 225 -24.83 2.54 17.56
C GLY A 225 -25.28 3.61 16.59
N ASP A 226 -25.82 4.71 17.11
CA ASP A 226 -26.33 5.80 16.28
C ASP A 226 -25.23 6.55 15.52
N ALA A 227 -24.03 6.65 16.11
CA ALA A 227 -22.92 7.36 15.50
C ALA A 227 -22.00 6.44 14.66
N LYS A 228 -22.00 5.14 14.95
CA LYS A 228 -21.17 4.14 14.29
C LYS A 228 -21.84 2.77 14.34
N THR A 229 -21.88 2.08 13.21
CA THR A 229 -22.29 0.68 13.09
C THR A 229 -21.27 -0.07 12.24
N SER A 230 -20.95 -1.29 12.66
CA SER A 230 -20.02 -2.17 11.93
C SER A 230 -20.69 -3.49 11.63
N VAL A 231 -20.55 -3.97 10.42
CA VAL A 231 -21.15 -5.22 9.92
C VAL A 231 -20.12 -6.05 9.15
N VAL A 232 -20.41 -7.32 8.95
CA VAL A 232 -19.74 -8.18 7.97
C VAL A 232 -20.68 -8.33 6.79
N THR A 233 -20.17 -8.14 5.59
CA THR A 233 -20.92 -8.36 4.34
C THR A 233 -20.94 -9.85 3.98
N GLU A 234 -21.83 -10.26 3.07
CA GLU A 234 -21.85 -11.64 2.54
C GLU A 234 -20.53 -12.03 1.85
N ASP A 235 -19.80 -11.06 1.30
CA ASP A 235 -18.46 -11.25 0.74
C ASP A 235 -17.37 -11.42 1.83
N GLY A 236 -17.74 -11.42 3.10
CA GLY A 236 -16.84 -11.57 4.24
C GLY A 236 -15.99 -10.33 4.56
N LEU A 237 -16.35 -9.15 4.07
CA LEU A 237 -15.65 -7.91 4.35
C LEU A 237 -16.28 -7.18 5.53
N ASN A 238 -15.43 -6.60 6.37
CA ASN A 238 -15.89 -5.66 7.39
C ASN A 238 -16.28 -4.34 6.73
N LEU A 239 -17.50 -3.87 7.03
CA LEU A 239 -18.00 -2.58 6.56
C LEU A 239 -18.43 -1.74 7.76
N GLN A 240 -17.99 -0.50 7.81
CA GLN A 240 -18.30 0.46 8.86
C GLN A 240 -18.98 1.69 8.28
N LEU A 241 -20.11 2.06 8.88
CA LEU A 241 -20.76 3.35 8.60
C LEU A 241 -20.67 4.25 9.84
N TRP A 242 -20.13 5.45 9.65
CA TRP A 242 -20.04 6.49 10.66
C TRP A 242 -20.94 7.64 10.30
N LEU A 243 -21.66 8.21 11.27
CA LEU A 243 -22.56 9.33 11.05
C LEU A 243 -22.27 10.49 12.00
N GLN A 244 -22.33 11.69 11.45
CA GLN A 244 -22.37 12.95 12.21
C GLN A 244 -23.41 13.90 11.57
N PRO A 245 -23.87 14.92 12.31
CA PRO A 245 -24.62 16.03 11.70
C PRO A 245 -23.81 16.73 10.60
N PRO A 246 -24.47 17.34 9.59
CA PRO A 246 -23.79 17.96 8.44
C PRO A 246 -22.72 18.98 8.82
N GLU A 247 -22.91 19.73 9.89
CA GLU A 247 -21.96 20.73 10.41
C GLU A 247 -20.65 20.17 10.97
N ARG A 248 -20.59 18.84 11.20
CA ARG A 248 -19.41 18.12 11.70
C ARG A 248 -18.85 17.13 10.68
N PHE A 249 -19.46 17.08 9.50
CA PHE A 249 -19.10 16.08 8.47
C PHE A 249 -17.63 16.14 8.06
N GLY A 250 -17.05 17.33 7.91
CA GLY A 250 -15.65 17.47 7.50
C GLY A 250 -14.66 16.95 8.53
N SER A 251 -14.95 17.15 9.83
CA SER A 251 -14.12 16.59 10.91
C SER A 251 -14.20 15.07 10.93
N LEU A 252 -15.38 14.50 10.76
CA LEU A 252 -15.56 13.05 10.68
C LEU A 252 -14.85 12.48 9.45
N LEU A 253 -15.01 13.12 8.29
CA LEU A 253 -14.37 12.70 7.04
C LEU A 253 -12.84 12.67 7.18
N GLN A 254 -12.24 13.72 7.76
CA GLN A 254 -10.82 13.77 8.04
C GLN A 254 -10.39 12.66 9.00
N PHE A 255 -11.11 12.50 10.12
CA PHE A 255 -10.79 11.54 11.17
C PHE A 255 -10.82 10.09 10.67
N VAL A 256 -11.90 9.67 9.98
CA VAL A 256 -12.05 8.30 9.49
C VAL A 256 -11.17 8.03 8.26
N THR A 257 -10.89 9.06 7.45
CA THR A 257 -9.88 8.93 6.38
C THR A 257 -8.51 8.52 6.95
N GLY A 258 -8.09 9.06 8.08
CA GLY A 258 -6.83 8.75 8.74
C GLY A 258 -5.62 9.27 7.92
N SER A 259 -4.45 8.62 8.00
CA SER A 259 -4.14 7.40 8.77
C SER A 259 -4.25 7.63 10.29
N LYS A 260 -4.07 6.55 11.07
CA LYS A 260 -4.01 6.67 12.54
C LYS A 260 -2.84 7.58 12.93
N GLU A 261 -1.69 7.36 12.32
CA GLU A 261 -0.45 8.09 12.55
C GLU A 261 -0.62 9.57 12.19
N HIS A 262 -1.17 9.87 11.01
CA HIS A 262 -1.53 11.22 10.61
C HIS A 262 -2.45 11.91 11.61
N ASN A 263 -3.49 11.22 12.09
CA ASN A 263 -4.44 11.76 13.07
C ASN A 263 -3.78 12.04 14.43
N VAL A 264 -2.81 11.22 14.86
CA VAL A 264 -2.04 11.46 16.09
C VAL A 264 -1.25 12.76 15.95
N ARG A 265 -0.49 12.91 14.86
CA ARG A 265 0.30 14.13 14.60
C ARG A 265 -0.57 15.37 14.47
N LEU A 266 -1.71 15.26 13.78
CA LEU A 266 -2.64 16.38 13.62
C LEU A 266 -3.19 16.85 14.98
N ARG A 267 -3.54 15.90 15.86
CA ARG A 267 -3.98 16.21 17.24
C ARG A 267 -2.89 16.81 18.11
N GLU A 268 -1.66 16.29 18.03
CA GLU A 268 -0.52 16.87 18.74
C GLU A 268 -0.29 18.34 18.33
N TYR A 269 -0.42 18.64 17.03
CA TYR A 269 -0.30 19.99 16.53
C TYR A 269 -1.45 20.88 17.02
N ALA A 270 -2.70 20.38 17.01
CA ALA A 270 -3.86 21.09 17.55
C ALA A 270 -3.66 21.44 19.05
N ILE A 271 -3.19 20.49 19.85
CA ILE A 271 -2.89 20.70 21.28
C ILE A 271 -1.85 21.83 21.49
N LYS A 272 -0.81 21.89 20.66
CA LYS A 272 0.18 22.98 20.73
C LYS A 272 -0.42 24.35 20.44
N GLN A 273 -1.55 24.41 19.72
CA GLN A 273 -2.31 25.63 19.47
C GLN A 273 -3.43 25.89 20.52
N GLY A 274 -3.52 25.08 21.57
CA GLY A 274 -4.56 25.19 22.60
C GLY A 274 -5.93 24.67 22.15
N LEU A 275 -5.95 23.78 21.12
CA LEU A 275 -7.15 23.17 20.58
C LEU A 275 -7.17 21.65 20.86
N SER A 276 -8.36 21.09 21.08
CA SER A 276 -8.56 19.63 21.12
C SER A 276 -9.32 19.20 19.88
N LEU A 277 -8.75 18.27 19.08
CA LEU A 277 -9.35 17.76 17.84
C LEU A 277 -9.88 16.33 18.01
N SER A 278 -11.11 16.11 17.56
CA SER A 278 -11.77 14.81 17.50
C SER A 278 -12.59 14.65 16.21
N GLU A 279 -13.27 13.51 16.07
CA GLU A 279 -14.24 13.24 14.99
C GLU A 279 -15.43 14.24 14.97
N ARG A 280 -15.60 15.01 16.04
CA ARG A 280 -16.68 16.01 16.19
C ARG A 280 -16.27 17.41 15.78
N GLY A 281 -14.98 17.68 15.64
CA GLY A 281 -14.40 18.98 15.39
C GLY A 281 -13.42 19.39 16.48
N PHE A 282 -13.23 20.70 16.62
CA PHE A 282 -12.33 21.24 17.63
C PHE A 282 -13.10 21.73 18.86
N LEU A 283 -12.42 21.66 20.00
CA LEU A 283 -12.77 22.42 21.21
C LEU A 283 -11.61 23.37 21.50
N ASP A 284 -11.91 24.63 21.78
CA ASP A 284 -10.92 25.57 22.27
C ASP A 284 -10.72 25.43 23.80
N LYS A 285 -9.81 26.21 24.38
CA LYS A 285 -9.51 26.22 25.82
C LYS A 285 -10.72 26.53 26.72
N ASP A 286 -11.73 27.20 26.18
CA ASP A 286 -12.96 27.56 26.88
C ASP A 286 -14.08 26.54 26.59
N LEU A 287 -13.74 25.38 26.02
CA LEU A 287 -14.64 24.30 25.62
C LEU A 287 -15.68 24.70 24.55
N LYS A 288 -15.42 25.78 23.82
CA LYS A 288 -16.27 26.20 22.73
C LYS A 288 -15.97 25.37 21.49
N GLU A 289 -17.03 24.87 20.86
CA GLU A 289 -16.91 24.08 19.62
C GLU A 289 -16.55 24.95 18.41
N ILE A 290 -15.61 24.46 17.58
CA ILE A 290 -15.33 24.97 16.25
C ILE A 290 -15.72 23.86 15.28
N LEU A 291 -16.79 24.11 14.52
CA LEU A 291 -17.38 23.14 13.61
C LEU A 291 -16.69 23.19 12.25
N CYS A 292 -16.50 22.02 11.64
CA CYS A 292 -15.87 21.87 10.33
C CYS A 292 -16.83 21.10 9.39
N PRO A 293 -17.73 21.77 8.71
CA PRO A 293 -18.67 21.13 7.77
C PRO A 293 -17.96 20.57 6.52
N ARG A 294 -16.79 21.10 6.16
CA ARG A 294 -15.94 20.60 5.08
C ARG A 294 -14.60 20.13 5.64
N GLU A 295 -13.99 19.18 5.00
CA GLU A 295 -12.71 18.62 5.43
C GLU A 295 -11.57 19.65 5.42
N GLU A 296 -11.59 20.56 4.43
CA GLU A 296 -10.62 21.66 4.31
C GLU A 296 -10.66 22.60 5.52
N ASP A 297 -11.83 22.72 6.16
CA ASP A 297 -12.00 23.59 7.33
C ASP A 297 -11.16 23.08 8.54
N VAL A 298 -10.89 21.77 8.62
CA VAL A 298 -9.98 21.19 9.65
C VAL A 298 -8.57 21.75 9.49
N TYR A 299 -8.02 21.66 8.29
CA TYR A 299 -6.66 22.12 7.99
C TYR A 299 -6.55 23.66 8.06
N LYS A 300 -7.58 24.36 7.58
CA LYS A 300 -7.68 25.83 7.68
C LYS A 300 -7.70 26.31 9.14
N THR A 301 -8.41 25.63 10.02
CA THR A 301 -8.44 25.96 11.46
C THR A 301 -7.07 25.83 12.09
N LEU A 302 -6.26 24.87 11.65
CA LEU A 302 -4.88 24.68 12.08
C LEU A 302 -3.88 25.59 11.36
N GLY A 303 -4.30 26.33 10.33
CA GLY A 303 -3.48 27.33 9.64
C GLY A 303 -2.56 26.79 8.54
N PHE A 304 -2.81 25.61 7.99
CA PHE A 304 -1.96 25.04 6.92
C PHE A 304 -2.75 24.52 5.70
N GLN A 305 -2.03 24.12 4.66
CA GLN A 305 -2.62 23.64 3.41
C GLN A 305 -3.44 22.36 3.65
N PHE A 306 -4.47 22.17 2.83
CA PHE A 306 -5.18 20.89 2.77
C PHE A 306 -4.23 19.79 2.33
N ILE A 307 -4.20 18.70 3.08
CA ILE A 307 -3.37 17.54 2.76
C ILE A 307 -4.24 16.51 2.04
N PRO A 308 -3.92 16.16 0.78
CA PRO A 308 -4.62 15.11 0.05
C PRO A 308 -4.64 13.78 0.81
N PRO A 309 -5.74 13.00 0.75
CA PRO A 309 -5.85 11.73 1.45
C PRO A 309 -4.68 10.76 1.20
N GLU A 310 -4.18 10.72 -0.03
CA GLU A 310 -3.10 9.84 -0.47
C GLU A 310 -1.78 10.10 0.27
N MET A 311 -1.57 11.33 0.74
CA MET A 311 -0.35 11.73 1.44
C MET A 311 -0.40 11.48 2.95
N ARG A 312 -1.56 11.16 3.55
CA ARG A 312 -1.78 11.09 5.00
C ARG A 312 -1.24 9.81 5.64
N GLU A 313 0.06 9.61 5.65
CA GLU A 313 0.73 8.40 6.18
C GLU A 313 1.84 8.73 7.20
N ASP A 314 1.87 9.94 7.76
CA ASP A 314 2.91 10.46 8.69
C ASP A 314 4.33 10.37 8.09
N ARG A 315 4.47 10.86 6.84
CA ARG A 315 5.74 10.89 6.08
C ARG A 315 6.26 12.29 5.84
N GLY A 316 5.94 13.22 6.74
CA GLY A 316 6.35 14.63 6.67
C GLY A 316 5.33 15.57 6.04
N GLU A 317 4.12 15.08 5.68
CA GLU A 317 3.08 15.87 5.01
C GLU A 317 2.56 17.03 5.87
N ILE A 318 2.51 16.87 7.20
CA ILE A 318 2.08 17.95 8.10
C ILE A 318 3.09 19.09 8.10
N SER A 319 4.39 18.78 8.19
CA SER A 319 5.45 19.79 8.12
C SER A 319 5.46 20.50 6.77
N ALA A 320 5.32 19.74 5.67
CA ALA A 320 5.24 20.30 4.33
C ALA A 320 4.02 21.22 4.16
N ALA A 321 2.85 20.84 4.72
CA ALA A 321 1.63 21.65 4.67
C ALA A 321 1.76 22.97 5.47
N ILE A 322 2.39 22.93 6.64
CA ILE A 322 2.68 24.12 7.47
C ILE A 322 3.59 25.09 6.69
N GLU A 323 4.62 24.56 6.04
CA GLU A 323 5.61 25.32 5.29
C GLU A 323 5.15 25.68 3.87
N LYS A 324 3.93 25.29 3.50
CA LYS A 324 3.34 25.50 2.16
C LYS A 324 4.19 24.89 1.04
N ARG A 325 4.77 23.72 1.29
CA ARG A 325 5.64 22.98 0.37
C ARG A 325 5.05 21.63 -0.07
N LEU A 326 3.70 21.47 0.04
CA LEU A 326 3.06 20.29 -0.54
C LEU A 326 3.25 20.29 -2.06
N PRO A 327 3.58 19.12 -2.67
CA PRO A 327 3.74 19.01 -4.12
C PRO A 327 2.40 19.21 -4.84
N ASP A 328 2.47 19.65 -6.09
CA ASP A 328 1.35 19.65 -7.03
C ASP A 328 1.23 18.24 -7.63
N LEU A 329 0.44 17.41 -6.98
CA LEU A 329 0.31 16.00 -7.33
C LEU A 329 -0.29 15.81 -8.72
N LEU A 330 0.31 14.93 -9.52
CA LEU A 330 -0.29 14.54 -10.79
C LEU A 330 -1.70 13.95 -10.61
N SER A 331 -2.49 14.01 -11.66
CA SER A 331 -3.85 13.45 -11.74
C SER A 331 -4.00 12.48 -12.90
N LEU A 332 -5.08 11.72 -12.94
CA LEU A 332 -5.36 10.82 -14.07
C LEU A 332 -5.54 11.59 -15.38
N GLU A 333 -6.08 12.81 -15.33
CA GLU A 333 -6.29 13.70 -16.46
C GLU A 333 -4.97 14.22 -17.05
N ASP A 334 -3.88 14.18 -16.30
CA ASP A 334 -2.55 14.55 -16.82
C ASP A 334 -1.94 13.45 -17.69
N MET A 335 -2.45 12.21 -17.60
CA MET A 335 -1.89 11.07 -18.34
C MET A 335 -2.21 11.17 -19.82
N ARG A 336 -1.19 11.03 -20.65
CA ARG A 336 -1.26 11.15 -22.12
C ARG A 336 -0.76 9.93 -22.86
N ALA A 337 0.02 9.08 -22.19
CA ALA A 337 0.66 7.92 -22.77
C ALA A 337 0.52 6.70 -21.88
N ASP A 338 0.55 5.53 -22.51
CA ASP A 338 0.86 4.24 -21.89
C ASP A 338 2.02 3.63 -22.68
N LEU A 339 3.13 3.35 -22.00
CA LEU A 339 4.40 2.98 -22.63
C LEU A 339 4.72 1.49 -22.48
N HIS A 340 3.80 0.71 -21.85
CA HIS A 340 3.97 -0.71 -21.62
C HIS A 340 2.64 -1.45 -21.76
N ILE A 341 2.42 -2.05 -22.94
CA ILE A 341 1.26 -2.94 -23.19
C ILE A 341 1.67 -4.12 -24.06
N HIS A 342 0.91 -5.20 -23.94
CA HIS A 342 1.08 -6.43 -24.71
C HIS A 342 -0.11 -6.68 -25.66
N THR A 343 0.12 -7.52 -26.65
CA THR A 343 -0.88 -7.87 -27.68
C THR A 343 -0.96 -9.39 -27.90
N ASP A 344 -1.87 -9.83 -28.75
CA ASP A 344 -2.02 -11.22 -29.16
C ASP A 344 -0.81 -11.77 -29.96
N TRP A 345 0.17 -10.92 -30.21
CA TRP A 345 1.46 -11.35 -30.75
C TRP A 345 2.27 -12.14 -29.73
N THR A 346 2.08 -11.89 -28.45
CA THR A 346 2.71 -12.64 -27.37
C THR A 346 1.67 -13.36 -26.51
N ASP A 347 1.22 -12.80 -25.42
CA ASP A 347 0.40 -13.46 -24.41
C ASP A 347 -0.85 -12.66 -24.00
N ALA A 348 -1.08 -11.52 -24.62
CA ALA A 348 -2.31 -10.77 -24.39
C ALA A 348 -3.50 -11.39 -25.14
N ARG A 349 -4.71 -11.02 -24.71
CA ARG A 349 -5.96 -11.52 -25.30
C ARG A 349 -6.51 -10.64 -26.42
N ALA A 350 -6.03 -9.40 -26.49
CA ALA A 350 -6.50 -8.42 -27.44
C ALA A 350 -5.48 -8.21 -28.57
N SER A 351 -5.97 -8.03 -29.78
CA SER A 351 -5.14 -7.65 -30.91
C SER A 351 -4.57 -6.24 -30.75
N MET A 352 -3.49 -5.94 -31.46
CA MET A 352 -2.92 -4.60 -31.50
C MET A 352 -3.95 -3.53 -31.84
N GLU A 353 -4.84 -3.79 -32.80
CA GLU A 353 -5.87 -2.85 -33.21
C GLU A 353 -6.89 -2.59 -32.09
N GLU A 354 -7.33 -3.62 -31.39
CA GLU A 354 -8.25 -3.48 -30.26
C GLU A 354 -7.60 -2.67 -29.11
N MET A 355 -6.31 -2.90 -28.83
CA MET A 355 -5.58 -2.14 -27.81
C MET A 355 -5.44 -0.66 -28.20
N VAL A 356 -5.10 -0.36 -29.46
CA VAL A 356 -5.03 1.01 -29.97
C VAL A 356 -6.37 1.72 -29.88
N GLN A 357 -7.47 1.03 -30.28
CA GLN A 357 -8.82 1.61 -30.19
C GLN A 357 -9.23 1.90 -28.75
N ALA A 358 -8.93 1.00 -27.82
CA ALA A 358 -9.21 1.19 -26.39
C ALA A 358 -8.39 2.36 -25.82
N ALA A 359 -7.12 2.49 -26.17
CA ALA A 359 -6.27 3.63 -25.76
C ALA A 359 -6.83 4.98 -26.27
N ILE A 360 -7.30 5.03 -27.51
CA ILE A 360 -7.99 6.22 -28.06
C ILE A 360 -9.25 6.55 -27.27
N GLN A 361 -10.06 5.54 -26.93
CA GLN A 361 -11.28 5.74 -26.14
C GLN A 361 -11.01 6.28 -24.75
N GLN A 362 -9.88 5.92 -24.14
CA GLN A 362 -9.41 6.49 -22.87
C GLN A 362 -8.80 7.88 -23.01
N GLY A 363 -8.63 8.39 -24.24
CA GLY A 363 -8.12 9.72 -24.48
C GLY A 363 -6.59 9.84 -24.55
N LEU A 364 -5.87 8.69 -24.53
CA LEU A 364 -4.42 8.65 -24.68
C LEU A 364 -3.98 9.23 -26.04
N LYS A 365 -2.81 9.81 -26.08
CA LYS A 365 -2.21 10.47 -27.26
C LYS A 365 -1.01 9.71 -27.80
N LEU A 366 -0.45 8.81 -26.99
CA LEU A 366 0.68 7.96 -27.35
C LEU A 366 0.48 6.58 -26.69
N LEU A 367 0.76 5.52 -27.45
CA LEU A 367 0.76 4.14 -26.99
C LEU A 367 2.01 3.44 -27.51
N ALA A 368 2.74 2.74 -26.65
CA ALA A 368 3.83 1.87 -27.06
C ALA A 368 3.36 0.40 -27.00
N ILE A 369 3.55 -0.31 -28.10
CA ILE A 369 3.35 -1.76 -28.17
C ILE A 369 4.69 -2.40 -27.82
N THR A 370 4.75 -3.16 -26.73
CA THR A 370 5.99 -3.62 -26.10
C THR A 370 5.94 -5.12 -25.80
N ASP A 371 5.53 -5.89 -26.80
CA ASP A 371 5.45 -7.35 -26.70
C ASP A 371 6.79 -7.98 -26.29
N HIS A 372 6.74 -9.13 -25.64
CA HIS A 372 7.90 -9.83 -25.07
C HIS A 372 8.91 -10.32 -26.11
N SER A 373 10.17 -10.30 -25.72
CA SER A 373 11.28 -10.87 -26.48
C SER A 373 11.32 -12.41 -26.47
N HIS A 374 12.19 -12.98 -27.27
CA HIS A 374 12.18 -14.40 -27.68
C HIS A 374 12.39 -15.40 -26.53
N THR A 375 13.26 -15.12 -25.54
CA THR A 375 13.61 -16.10 -24.52
C THR A 375 12.52 -16.35 -23.50
N THR A 376 11.56 -15.44 -23.42
CA THR A 376 10.39 -15.61 -22.55
C THR A 376 9.43 -16.63 -23.15
N THR A 377 9.82 -17.91 -23.13
CA THR A 377 9.11 -19.00 -23.84
C THR A 377 7.69 -19.24 -23.33
N ARG A 378 7.39 -18.86 -22.08
CA ARG A 378 6.06 -19.00 -21.49
C ARG A 378 5.01 -18.07 -22.10
N VAL A 379 5.44 -16.98 -22.72
CA VAL A 379 4.61 -15.91 -23.27
C VAL A 379 4.66 -15.82 -24.80
N ASN A 380 5.17 -16.85 -25.49
CA ASN A 380 5.29 -16.88 -26.95
C ASN A 380 6.08 -15.70 -27.52
N GLY A 381 7.19 -15.34 -26.88
CA GLY A 381 8.04 -14.18 -27.21
C GLY A 381 8.47 -14.12 -28.67
N LEU A 382 8.71 -12.90 -29.17
CA LEU A 382 8.95 -12.64 -30.59
C LEU A 382 10.41 -12.88 -30.98
N ASN A 383 10.62 -13.71 -32.03
CA ASN A 383 11.92 -13.82 -32.69
C ASN A 383 12.11 -12.73 -33.74
N ALA A 384 13.32 -12.62 -34.31
CA ALA A 384 13.67 -11.59 -35.28
C ALA A 384 12.70 -11.48 -36.47
N LYS A 385 12.21 -12.61 -37.02
CA LYS A 385 11.24 -12.60 -38.10
C LYS A 385 9.90 -12.03 -37.66
N ARG A 386 9.38 -12.46 -36.53
CA ARG A 386 8.11 -11.96 -35.97
C ARG A 386 8.17 -10.48 -35.65
N TRP A 387 9.32 -9.95 -35.19
CA TRP A 387 9.52 -8.51 -35.02
C TRP A 387 9.37 -7.74 -36.33
N GLN A 388 9.94 -8.25 -37.43
CA GLN A 388 9.77 -7.66 -38.76
C GLN A 388 8.34 -7.68 -39.23
N ASP A 389 7.65 -8.83 -39.05
CA ASP A 389 6.24 -8.96 -39.41
C ASP A 389 5.37 -8.02 -38.55
N GLN A 390 5.66 -7.86 -37.25
CA GLN A 390 4.98 -6.93 -36.38
C GLN A 390 5.22 -5.46 -36.76
N ALA A 391 6.43 -5.10 -37.19
CA ALA A 391 6.75 -3.75 -37.65
C ALA A 391 5.86 -3.34 -38.83
N VAL A 392 5.60 -4.26 -39.77
CA VAL A 392 4.68 -4.02 -40.90
C VAL A 392 3.23 -3.79 -40.39
N ALA A 393 2.80 -4.60 -39.42
CA ALA A 393 1.47 -4.43 -38.84
C ALA A 393 1.33 -3.11 -38.06
N VAL A 394 2.35 -2.72 -37.27
CA VAL A 394 2.38 -1.43 -36.57
C VAL A 394 2.35 -0.27 -37.56
N GLN A 395 3.09 -0.36 -38.68
CA GLN A 395 3.06 0.68 -39.72
C GLN A 395 1.64 0.85 -40.31
N SER A 396 0.92 -0.26 -40.53
CA SER A 396 -0.47 -0.21 -40.99
C SER A 396 -1.40 0.48 -39.98
N LEU A 397 -1.18 0.23 -38.67
CA LEU A 397 -1.93 0.90 -37.61
C LEU A 397 -1.60 2.41 -37.52
N ARG A 398 -0.33 2.80 -37.73
CA ARG A 398 0.08 4.21 -37.81
C ARG A 398 -0.62 4.94 -38.94
N GLU A 399 -0.74 4.31 -40.12
CA GLU A 399 -1.48 4.87 -41.24
C GLU A 399 -2.98 5.03 -40.92
N LYS A 400 -3.55 4.06 -40.24
CA LYS A 400 -4.98 4.04 -39.90
C LYS A 400 -5.33 5.02 -38.78
N PHE A 401 -4.55 5.09 -37.71
CA PHE A 401 -4.87 5.77 -36.47
C PHE A 401 -3.97 6.97 -36.15
N GLY A 402 -2.92 7.24 -36.92
CA GLY A 402 -1.91 8.25 -36.59
C GLY A 402 -2.39 9.69 -36.46
N LYS A 403 -3.65 9.99 -36.89
CA LYS A 403 -4.29 11.28 -36.64
C LYS A 403 -4.90 11.38 -35.21
N SER A 404 -5.12 10.25 -34.56
CA SER A 404 -5.78 10.14 -33.25
C SER A 404 -4.80 9.85 -32.14
N ILE A 405 -3.79 9.01 -32.42
CA ILE A 405 -2.81 8.55 -31.44
C ILE A 405 -1.46 8.26 -32.12
N THR A 406 -0.37 8.58 -31.45
CA THR A 406 0.98 8.16 -31.86
C THR A 406 1.22 6.73 -31.38
N ILE A 407 1.69 5.84 -32.25
CA ILE A 407 1.96 4.44 -31.93
C ILE A 407 3.48 4.21 -32.01
N LEU A 408 4.09 3.79 -30.92
CA LEU A 408 5.47 3.34 -30.86
C LEU A 408 5.55 1.83 -31.04
N HIS A 409 6.53 1.38 -31.81
CA HIS A 409 6.91 -0.02 -31.92
C HIS A 409 8.08 -0.27 -30.95
N GLY A 410 7.83 -0.97 -29.88
CA GLY A 410 8.80 -1.26 -28.84
C GLY A 410 8.91 -2.74 -28.57
N LEU A 411 9.65 -3.08 -27.56
CA LEU A 411 9.73 -4.42 -27.00
C LEU A 411 10.02 -4.37 -25.48
N GLU A 412 9.63 -5.42 -24.79
CA GLU A 412 10.09 -5.73 -23.45
C GLU A 412 11.13 -6.85 -23.54
N ALA A 413 12.42 -6.49 -23.34
CA ALA A 413 13.56 -7.41 -23.40
C ALA A 413 13.85 -8.04 -22.05
N GLU A 414 14.05 -9.35 -22.02
CA GLU A 414 14.47 -10.07 -20.81
C GLU A 414 15.93 -9.80 -20.48
N ILE A 415 16.22 -9.48 -19.23
CA ILE A 415 17.57 -9.35 -18.71
C ILE A 415 18.07 -10.74 -18.34
N GLN A 416 19.07 -11.24 -19.06
CA GLN A 416 19.69 -12.56 -18.83
C GLN A 416 20.42 -12.65 -17.49
N ALA A 417 20.69 -13.85 -16.99
CA ALA A 417 21.36 -14.06 -15.71
C ALA A 417 22.73 -13.37 -15.57
N ASP A 418 23.40 -13.10 -16.70
CA ASP A 418 24.68 -12.38 -16.75
C ASP A 418 24.52 -10.86 -16.98
N GLY A 419 23.28 -10.35 -17.05
CA GLY A 419 22.94 -8.95 -17.28
C GLY A 419 23.05 -8.50 -18.74
N SER A 420 23.19 -9.42 -19.72
CA SER A 420 22.97 -9.12 -21.14
C SER A 420 21.47 -9.10 -21.45
N LEU A 421 21.08 -8.49 -22.56
CA LEU A 421 19.71 -8.57 -23.06
C LEU A 421 19.58 -9.80 -23.98
N ASP A 422 18.41 -10.40 -23.99
CA ASP A 422 18.13 -11.56 -24.84
C ASP A 422 17.89 -11.21 -26.32
N THR A 423 17.90 -9.94 -26.65
CA THR A 423 17.64 -9.40 -27.98
C THR A 423 18.92 -8.76 -28.55
N SER A 424 19.18 -8.96 -29.84
CA SER A 424 20.40 -8.42 -30.48
C SER A 424 20.32 -6.91 -30.68
N ASP A 425 21.49 -6.25 -30.70
CA ASP A 425 21.61 -4.80 -30.91
C ASP A 425 20.95 -4.34 -32.22
N GLU A 426 20.96 -5.18 -33.27
CA GLU A 426 20.35 -4.86 -34.56
C GLU A 426 18.82 -4.78 -34.47
N ILE A 427 18.18 -5.57 -33.58
CA ILE A 427 16.74 -5.48 -33.34
C ILE A 427 16.45 -4.31 -32.43
N LEU A 428 17.19 -4.16 -31.32
CA LEU A 428 17.04 -3.05 -30.38
C LEU A 428 17.13 -1.69 -31.08
N ALA A 429 18.06 -1.53 -32.02
CA ALA A 429 18.24 -0.30 -32.79
C ALA A 429 17.07 0.04 -33.74
N GLN A 430 16.18 -0.91 -34.01
CA GLN A 430 14.98 -0.71 -34.85
C GLN A 430 13.75 -0.31 -34.02
N MET A 431 13.82 -0.43 -32.70
CA MET A 431 12.71 -0.10 -31.81
C MET A 431 12.63 1.41 -31.56
N ASP A 432 11.42 1.94 -31.48
CA ASP A 432 11.18 3.31 -31.03
C ASP A 432 11.45 3.45 -29.51
N ILE A 433 11.10 2.40 -28.75
CA ILE A 433 11.26 2.34 -27.30
C ILE A 433 11.63 0.91 -26.86
N VAL A 434 12.53 0.80 -25.90
CA VAL A 434 13.00 -0.48 -25.33
C VAL A 434 12.78 -0.49 -23.82
N LEU A 435 11.94 -1.40 -23.37
CA LEU A 435 11.80 -1.75 -21.97
C LEU A 435 12.68 -2.95 -21.63
N ILE A 436 13.20 -2.99 -20.42
CA ILE A 436 13.92 -4.17 -19.90
C ILE A 436 13.30 -4.63 -18.59
N SER A 437 13.23 -5.94 -18.39
CA SER A 437 12.61 -6.53 -17.22
C SER A 437 13.33 -7.79 -16.74
N LEU A 438 13.02 -8.18 -15.51
CA LEU A 438 13.42 -9.46 -14.93
C LEU A 438 12.18 -10.34 -14.80
N HIS A 439 12.18 -11.53 -15.43
CA HIS A 439 11.13 -12.53 -15.24
C HIS A 439 11.68 -13.86 -14.70
N GLU A 440 12.97 -14.06 -14.74
CA GLU A 440 13.62 -15.31 -14.33
C GLU A 440 14.78 -15.05 -13.33
N ASP A 441 15.16 -16.11 -12.61
CA ASP A 441 16.31 -16.12 -11.70
C ASP A 441 16.24 -15.11 -10.54
N TYR A 442 15.04 -14.86 -9.98
CA TYR A 442 14.83 -14.00 -8.82
C TYR A 442 15.58 -14.43 -7.54
N GLY A 443 16.02 -15.69 -7.47
CA GLY A 443 16.73 -16.27 -6.31
C GLY A 443 18.21 -15.95 -6.24
N GLN A 444 18.76 -15.12 -7.12
CA GLN A 444 20.16 -14.70 -7.07
C GLN A 444 20.46 -13.86 -5.82
N PRO A 445 21.70 -13.88 -5.28
CA PRO A 445 22.10 -12.99 -4.19
C PRO A 445 21.92 -11.51 -4.57
N ARG A 446 21.60 -10.66 -3.58
CA ARG A 446 21.36 -9.22 -3.74
C ARG A 446 22.41 -8.53 -4.63
N GLU A 447 23.69 -8.77 -4.36
CA GLU A 447 24.79 -8.16 -5.11
C GLU A 447 24.78 -8.59 -6.58
N VAL A 448 24.50 -9.87 -6.83
CA VAL A 448 24.51 -10.45 -8.19
C VAL A 448 23.33 -9.89 -9.00
N ILE A 449 22.12 -9.96 -8.46
CA ILE A 449 20.92 -9.47 -9.16
C ILE A 449 20.96 -7.96 -9.35
N THR A 450 21.53 -7.21 -8.39
CA THR A 450 21.76 -5.77 -8.54
C THR A 450 22.71 -5.51 -9.71
N GLN A 451 23.87 -6.15 -9.77
CA GLN A 451 24.84 -5.97 -10.86
C GLN A 451 24.27 -6.38 -12.23
N ARG A 452 23.40 -7.38 -12.26
CA ARG A 452 22.66 -7.81 -13.45
C ARG A 452 21.81 -6.63 -14.01
N LEU A 453 21.03 -5.95 -13.16
CA LEU A 453 20.27 -4.77 -13.55
C LEU A 453 21.17 -3.61 -13.99
N LEU A 454 22.22 -3.31 -13.21
CA LEU A 454 23.14 -2.20 -13.53
C LEU A 454 23.80 -2.39 -14.89
N LYS A 455 24.16 -3.64 -15.25
CA LYS A 455 24.75 -3.95 -16.55
C LYS A 455 23.73 -3.73 -17.68
N ALA A 456 22.50 -4.20 -17.52
CA ALA A 456 21.44 -4.05 -18.52
C ALA A 456 21.09 -2.57 -18.77
N MET A 457 20.96 -1.77 -17.72
CA MET A 457 20.66 -0.31 -17.83
C MET A 457 21.75 0.50 -18.53
N ARG A 458 22.99 -0.02 -18.65
CA ARG A 458 24.08 0.65 -19.40
C ARG A 458 23.95 0.50 -20.91
N HIS A 459 23.04 -0.36 -21.36
CA HIS A 459 22.83 -0.54 -22.80
C HIS A 459 22.19 0.72 -23.40
N PRO A 460 22.78 1.31 -24.48
CA PRO A 460 22.37 2.62 -24.98
C PRO A 460 20.95 2.68 -25.53
N GLN A 461 20.36 1.55 -25.92
CA GLN A 461 19.00 1.47 -26.44
C GLN A 461 17.93 1.33 -25.35
N VAL A 462 18.30 1.10 -24.09
CA VAL A 462 17.35 0.86 -23.00
C VAL A 462 16.73 2.17 -22.53
N ASP A 463 15.41 2.27 -22.55
CA ASP A 463 14.66 3.47 -22.20
C ASP A 463 14.00 3.38 -20.82
N ILE A 464 13.39 2.24 -20.50
CA ILE A 464 12.62 2.03 -19.25
C ILE A 464 13.06 0.72 -18.58
N LEU A 465 13.24 0.75 -17.27
CA LEU A 465 13.32 -0.45 -16.43
C LEU A 465 11.90 -0.76 -15.92
N ALA A 466 11.29 -1.79 -16.50
CA ALA A 466 9.93 -2.23 -16.22
C ALA A 466 9.85 -2.98 -14.89
N HIS A 467 8.75 -2.79 -14.13
CA HIS A 467 8.45 -3.42 -12.82
C HIS A 467 9.71 -3.85 -12.02
N PRO A 468 10.55 -2.86 -11.61
CA PRO A 468 11.94 -3.08 -11.18
C PRO A 468 12.11 -3.94 -9.93
N GLY A 469 11.10 -3.97 -9.07
CA GLY A 469 11.12 -4.73 -7.82
C GLY A 469 10.79 -6.20 -7.99
N GLY A 470 10.26 -6.63 -9.12
CA GLY A 470 9.81 -8.00 -9.36
C GLY A 470 8.75 -8.46 -8.35
N ARG A 471 7.84 -7.54 -7.97
CA ARG A 471 6.74 -7.84 -7.03
C ARG A 471 5.70 -8.71 -7.69
N GLU A 472 5.13 -9.65 -6.94
CA GLU A 472 4.00 -10.48 -7.37
C GLU A 472 3.04 -10.66 -6.19
N LEU A 473 2.13 -9.70 -6.02
CA LEU A 473 1.24 -9.64 -4.86
C LEU A 473 0.09 -10.67 -4.93
N PRO A 474 -0.25 -11.36 -3.85
CA PRO A 474 0.34 -11.27 -2.51
C PRO A 474 1.48 -12.28 -2.25
N ARG A 475 2.08 -12.88 -3.28
CA ARG A 475 3.06 -13.98 -3.16
C ARG A 475 4.42 -13.49 -2.68
N THR A 476 4.89 -12.37 -3.25
CA THR A 476 6.16 -11.75 -2.87
C THR A 476 6.09 -10.23 -2.95
N GLU A 477 6.75 -9.58 -1.98
CA GLU A 477 6.93 -8.12 -1.97
C GLU A 477 8.09 -7.68 -2.88
N GLY A 478 8.72 -8.60 -3.59
CA GLY A 478 9.76 -8.33 -4.56
C GLY A 478 11.13 -8.92 -4.22
N ILE A 479 12.12 -8.55 -5.03
CA ILE A 479 13.52 -8.98 -4.92
C ILE A 479 14.32 -8.03 -4.04
N ASP A 480 15.33 -8.58 -3.36
CA ASP A 480 16.24 -7.78 -2.54
C ASP A 480 17.31 -7.13 -3.43
N LEU A 481 17.21 -5.81 -3.64
CA LEU A 481 18.09 -5.00 -4.47
C LEU A 481 18.86 -3.97 -3.64
N ASP A 482 20.03 -3.60 -4.10
CA ASP A 482 20.68 -2.35 -3.67
C ASP A 482 20.06 -1.16 -4.43
N TRP A 483 18.94 -0.68 -3.90
CA TRP A 483 18.16 0.39 -4.53
C TRP A 483 18.95 1.68 -4.74
N GLU A 484 19.93 2.01 -3.88
CA GLU A 484 20.76 3.19 -4.07
C GLU A 484 21.61 3.09 -5.34
N GLN A 485 22.19 1.92 -5.61
CA GLN A 485 22.92 1.68 -6.85
C GLN A 485 21.98 1.66 -8.06
N VAL A 486 20.77 1.09 -7.93
CA VAL A 486 19.77 1.05 -9.02
C VAL A 486 19.34 2.47 -9.39
N TYR A 487 18.97 3.33 -8.42
CA TYR A 487 18.63 4.72 -8.69
C TYR A 487 19.79 5.51 -9.32
N ALA A 488 21.00 5.31 -8.82
CA ALA A 488 22.18 5.97 -9.37
C ALA A 488 22.40 5.60 -10.84
N ALA A 489 22.32 4.30 -11.17
CA ALA A 489 22.47 3.81 -12.54
C ALA A 489 21.33 4.27 -13.45
N ALA A 490 20.08 4.25 -12.99
CA ALA A 490 18.94 4.75 -13.75
C ALA A 490 19.11 6.22 -14.12
N LYS A 491 19.54 7.06 -13.15
CA LYS A 491 19.83 8.48 -13.40
C LYS A 491 21.02 8.67 -14.35
N GLU A 492 22.13 7.98 -14.13
CA GLU A 492 23.36 8.11 -14.93
C GLU A 492 23.11 7.74 -16.39
N ASN A 493 22.38 6.65 -16.62
CA ASN A 493 22.05 6.17 -17.96
C ASN A 493 20.75 6.77 -18.52
N GLN A 494 20.12 7.70 -17.80
CA GLN A 494 18.83 8.31 -18.14
C GLN A 494 17.70 7.28 -18.40
N VAL A 495 17.75 6.11 -17.78
CA VAL A 495 16.69 5.11 -17.84
C VAL A 495 15.56 5.52 -16.91
N ALA A 496 14.33 5.56 -17.40
CA ALA A 496 13.17 5.78 -16.55
C ALA A 496 12.86 4.49 -15.75
N MET A 497 12.27 4.65 -14.57
CA MET A 497 11.80 3.51 -13.78
C MET A 497 10.27 3.47 -13.80
N GLU A 498 9.73 2.29 -13.99
CA GLU A 498 8.29 2.11 -14.11
C GLU A 498 7.58 2.07 -12.75
N ILE A 499 6.38 2.64 -12.73
CA ILE A 499 5.31 2.28 -11.80
C ILE A 499 4.31 1.45 -12.61
N ASP A 500 4.46 0.13 -12.59
CA ASP A 500 3.48 -0.78 -13.16
C ASP A 500 2.17 -0.71 -12.37
N SER A 501 1.12 -0.32 -13.06
CA SER A 501 -0.23 -0.14 -12.51
C SER A 501 -0.99 -1.45 -12.36
N ASN A 502 -0.44 -2.57 -12.85
CA ASN A 502 -1.07 -3.88 -12.79
C ASN A 502 -1.25 -4.31 -11.32
N PRO A 503 -2.48 -4.64 -10.89
CA PRO A 503 -2.74 -5.00 -9.49
C PRO A 503 -2.01 -6.25 -8.96
N VAL A 504 -1.43 -7.04 -9.83
CA VAL A 504 -0.59 -8.18 -9.44
C VAL A 504 0.81 -7.68 -9.01
N HIS A 505 1.29 -6.63 -9.63
CA HIS A 505 2.63 -6.07 -9.40
C HIS A 505 2.58 -4.85 -8.47
N PHE A 506 1.94 -3.75 -8.88
CA PHE A 506 2.04 -2.44 -8.22
C PHE A 506 3.50 -2.07 -7.93
N ASP A 507 4.30 -2.03 -8.96
CA ASP A 507 5.77 -1.94 -8.91
C ASP A 507 6.30 -0.83 -9.86
N LEU A 508 6.93 0.17 -9.36
CA LEU A 508 7.39 0.47 -7.99
C LEU A 508 6.24 0.74 -7.02
N ASP A 509 6.49 0.44 -5.75
CA ASP A 509 5.64 0.94 -4.67
C ASP A 509 5.87 2.44 -4.39
N GLU A 510 5.01 3.02 -3.54
CA GLU A 510 5.06 4.45 -3.22
C GLU A 510 6.36 4.91 -2.55
N MET A 511 7.10 4.01 -1.85
CA MET A 511 8.35 4.39 -1.19
C MET A 511 9.50 4.43 -2.19
N HIS A 512 9.62 3.40 -3.02
CA HIS A 512 10.64 3.34 -4.05
C HIS A 512 10.42 4.40 -5.15
N ALA A 513 9.17 4.64 -5.55
CA ALA A 513 8.84 5.71 -6.49
C ALA A 513 9.23 7.10 -5.95
N ARG A 514 8.95 7.39 -4.68
CA ARG A 514 9.38 8.63 -4.03
C ARG A 514 10.89 8.77 -4.00
N GLN A 515 11.59 7.73 -3.58
CA GLN A 515 13.05 7.74 -3.50
C GLN A 515 13.70 7.91 -4.87
N ALA A 516 13.16 7.31 -5.92
CA ALA A 516 13.62 7.49 -7.29
C ALA A 516 13.56 8.96 -7.72
N VAL A 517 12.39 9.61 -7.54
CA VAL A 517 12.20 11.02 -7.89
C VAL A 517 13.09 11.95 -7.06
N GLU A 518 13.21 11.72 -5.74
CA GLU A 518 14.09 12.51 -4.87
C GLU A 518 15.56 12.45 -5.32
N ARG A 519 15.98 11.37 -6.01
CA ARG A 519 17.32 11.21 -6.59
C ARG A 519 17.42 11.72 -8.04
N GLY A 520 16.31 12.22 -8.61
CA GLY A 520 16.23 12.78 -9.94
C GLY A 520 16.11 11.76 -11.05
N VAL A 521 15.57 10.57 -10.75
CA VAL A 521 15.18 9.56 -11.75
C VAL A 521 13.79 9.92 -12.29
N LEU A 522 13.61 9.82 -13.61
CA LEU A 522 12.30 9.93 -14.24
C LEU A 522 11.49 8.65 -14.01
N LEU A 523 10.19 8.80 -13.89
CA LEU A 523 9.26 7.66 -13.83
C LEU A 523 8.48 7.54 -15.13
N SER A 524 8.03 6.30 -15.42
CA SER A 524 6.89 6.02 -16.28
C SER A 524 5.77 5.43 -15.42
N ILE A 525 4.53 5.59 -15.84
CA ILE A 525 3.35 4.99 -15.20
C ILE A 525 2.59 4.25 -16.29
N ASP A 526 2.67 2.94 -16.28
CA ASP A 526 2.18 2.11 -17.37
C ASP A 526 1.27 1.01 -16.84
N THR A 527 0.53 0.35 -17.72
CA THR A 527 -0.50 -0.59 -17.29
C THR A 527 -0.08 -2.05 -17.33
N ASP A 528 0.95 -2.38 -18.08
CA ASP A 528 1.30 -3.77 -18.42
C ASP A 528 0.04 -4.54 -18.90
N ALA A 529 -0.73 -3.87 -19.78
CA ALA A 529 -2.07 -4.35 -20.12
C ALA A 529 -2.04 -5.48 -21.13
N HIS A 530 -2.60 -6.62 -20.75
CA HIS A 530 -2.78 -7.81 -21.59
C HIS A 530 -4.23 -7.98 -22.07
N ALA A 531 -5.05 -6.95 -21.92
CA ALA A 531 -6.43 -6.88 -22.43
C ALA A 531 -6.92 -5.43 -22.38
N THR A 532 -7.85 -5.07 -23.26
CA THR A 532 -8.35 -3.69 -23.40
C THR A 532 -8.86 -3.07 -22.10
N HIS A 533 -9.59 -3.83 -21.27
CA HIS A 533 -10.12 -3.36 -20.00
C HIS A 533 -9.04 -3.12 -18.93
N LYS A 534 -7.83 -3.68 -19.09
CA LYS A 534 -6.73 -3.48 -18.15
C LYS A 534 -6.06 -2.11 -18.32
N LEU A 535 -6.26 -1.42 -19.44
CA LEU A 535 -5.83 -0.03 -19.57
C LEU A 535 -6.44 0.87 -18.48
N ASP A 536 -7.62 0.50 -17.92
CA ASP A 536 -8.23 1.18 -16.77
C ASP A 536 -7.39 1.09 -15.48
N HIS A 537 -6.39 0.24 -15.44
CA HIS A 537 -5.48 0.12 -14.30
C HIS A 537 -4.58 1.36 -14.12
N LEU A 538 -4.41 2.19 -15.15
CA LEU A 538 -3.61 3.42 -15.09
C LEU A 538 -3.92 4.27 -13.85
N LYS A 539 -5.19 4.31 -13.40
CA LYS A 539 -5.62 5.00 -12.18
C LYS A 539 -4.91 4.50 -10.91
N PHE A 540 -4.52 3.23 -10.87
CA PHE A 540 -3.82 2.67 -9.69
C PHE A 540 -2.35 3.10 -9.66
N GLY A 541 -1.67 3.14 -10.81
CA GLY A 541 -0.31 3.68 -10.91
C GLY A 541 -0.26 5.18 -10.58
N VAL A 542 -1.24 5.94 -11.07
CA VAL A 542 -1.42 7.35 -10.67
C VAL A 542 -1.60 7.48 -9.16
N ALA A 543 -2.40 6.62 -8.54
CA ALA A 543 -2.60 6.64 -7.10
C ALA A 543 -1.31 6.33 -6.32
N ILE A 544 -0.50 5.36 -6.78
CA ILE A 544 0.83 5.08 -6.21
C ILE A 544 1.72 6.31 -6.31
N ALA A 545 1.78 6.94 -7.48
CA ALA A 545 2.57 8.15 -7.70
C ALA A 545 2.12 9.31 -6.79
N ARG A 546 0.80 9.52 -6.61
CA ARG A 546 0.26 10.52 -5.66
C ARG A 546 0.66 10.21 -4.22
N ARG A 547 0.62 8.94 -3.82
CA ARG A 547 1.10 8.47 -2.50
C ARG A 547 2.61 8.66 -2.33
N ALA A 548 3.35 8.60 -3.42
CA ALA A 548 4.79 8.87 -3.51
C ALA A 548 5.14 10.37 -3.58
N TRP A 549 4.15 11.27 -3.57
CA TRP A 549 4.34 12.72 -3.70
C TRP A 549 4.90 13.16 -5.06
N VAL A 550 4.63 12.40 -6.10
CA VAL A 550 5.17 12.64 -7.45
C VAL A 550 4.38 13.74 -8.15
N GLU A 551 5.13 14.69 -8.71
CA GLU A 551 4.61 15.75 -9.58
C GLU A 551 4.70 15.32 -11.05
N LYS A 552 3.81 15.85 -11.88
CA LYS A 552 3.71 15.52 -13.31
C LYS A 552 5.01 15.68 -14.10
N ASN A 553 5.86 16.64 -13.75
CA ASN A 553 7.11 16.88 -14.49
C ASN A 553 8.11 15.70 -14.38
N SER A 554 7.98 14.87 -13.35
CA SER A 554 8.81 13.69 -13.10
C SER A 554 8.31 12.41 -13.77
N VAL A 555 7.19 12.48 -14.53
CA VAL A 555 6.55 11.32 -15.17
C VAL A 555 6.48 11.51 -16.68
N LEU A 556 7.06 10.61 -17.44
CA LEU A 556 7.10 10.63 -18.91
C LEU A 556 5.70 10.70 -19.52
N ASN A 557 4.79 9.88 -19.02
CA ASN A 557 3.43 9.73 -19.55
C ASN A 557 2.56 11.00 -19.47
N THR A 558 2.97 12.00 -18.69
CA THR A 558 2.28 13.30 -18.60
C THR A 558 2.80 14.33 -19.60
N TRP A 559 3.94 14.04 -20.25
CA TRP A 559 4.57 14.99 -21.17
C TRP A 559 3.80 15.06 -22.49
N PRO A 560 3.92 16.18 -23.23
CA PRO A 560 3.49 16.24 -24.62
C PRO A 560 4.19 15.18 -25.46
N THR A 561 3.47 14.60 -26.43
CA THR A 561 4.00 13.54 -27.30
C THR A 561 5.35 13.90 -27.92
N GLU A 562 5.50 15.11 -28.43
CA GLU A 562 6.73 15.59 -29.05
C GLU A 562 7.91 15.55 -28.07
N LYS A 563 7.68 15.92 -26.81
CA LYS A 563 8.71 15.89 -25.77
C LYS A 563 9.15 14.46 -25.43
N ILE A 564 8.21 13.50 -25.42
CA ILE A 564 8.55 12.07 -25.23
C ILE A 564 9.40 11.59 -26.39
N LEU A 565 8.98 11.88 -27.62
CA LEU A 565 9.72 11.49 -28.83
C LEU A 565 11.13 12.12 -28.88
N ASP A 566 11.26 13.36 -28.48
CA ASP A 566 12.57 14.04 -28.40
C ASP A 566 13.45 13.42 -27.30
N TRP A 567 12.87 13.04 -26.16
CA TRP A 567 13.60 12.36 -25.09
C TRP A 567 14.13 11.01 -25.55
N LEU A 568 13.31 10.18 -26.23
CA LEU A 568 13.70 8.90 -26.78
C LEU A 568 14.84 9.03 -27.82
N LYS A 569 14.78 10.07 -28.69
CA LYS A 569 15.82 10.31 -29.71
C LYS A 569 17.14 10.78 -29.11
N ASN A 570 17.10 11.63 -28.09
CA ASN A 570 18.31 12.25 -27.52
C ASN A 570 19.10 11.29 -26.62
N ARG A 571 18.53 10.14 -26.29
CA ARG A 571 19.19 9.07 -25.53
C ARG A 571 19.98 8.11 -26.42
N LYS A 572 19.52 7.91 -27.66
CA LYS A 572 20.13 7.07 -28.68
C LYS A 572 21.17 7.89 -29.48
#